data_21e5137ad28ceb18f14a33a2fb06768a
#
_entry.id   21e5137ad28ceb18f14a33a2fb06768a
#
_cell.length_a   1.000
_cell.length_b   1.000
_cell.length_c   1.000
_cell.angle_alpha   90.00
_cell.angle_beta   90.00
_cell.angle_gamma   90.00
#
_symmetry.space_group_name_H-M   'P 1'
#
loop_
_entity.id
_entity.type
_entity.pdbx_description
1 polymer ?
#
loop_
_entity_poly.entity_id
_entity_poly.type
_entity_poly.pdbx_seq_one_letter_code
_entity_poly.pdbx_strand_id
1 'polypeptide(L)'
;YAGSKGIKSLIILINLAFHITQERSFVQSTIRAVGLTFAAVVVLIIAVSSIAIIPLGAAYFPFPQIAKTIALWSRWPVLTGIIFLSFLGLYRLAPNRDAVALKKLMPGAALATVLWIILSILFSIYVQNFNNYSAEFGALSAAVVIMLWLYYSAFIVALGAIFNSETIDNAKPYAFRVY
;
A
#
# COMPACT_ATOMS: atom_id res chain seq x y z
N TYR A 1 3.81 -14.56 12.31
CA TYR A 1 2.59 -14.48 13.18
C TYR A 1 2.10 -13.05 13.37
N ALA A 2 2.96 -12.10 13.77
CA ALA A 2 2.56 -10.70 13.99
C ALA A 2 2.11 -10.01 12.68
N GLY A 3 2.84 -10.20 11.58
CA GLY A 3 2.50 -9.62 10.27
C GLY A 3 1.14 -10.10 9.74
N SER A 4 0.82 -11.39 9.91
CA SER A 4 -0.48 -11.92 9.47
C SER A 4 -1.66 -11.36 10.29
N LYS A 5 -1.46 -11.01 11.56
CA LYS A 5 -2.48 -10.30 12.35
C LYS A 5 -2.74 -8.90 11.81
N GLY A 6 -1.70 -8.15 11.46
CA GLY A 6 -1.84 -6.82 10.85
C GLY A 6 -2.60 -6.87 9.53
N ILE A 7 -2.24 -7.80 8.63
CA ILE A 7 -2.95 -8.01 7.36
C ILE A 7 -4.41 -8.43 7.60
N LYS A 8 -4.70 -9.26 8.61
CA LYS A 8 -6.07 -9.64 8.96
C LYS A 8 -6.90 -8.42 9.37
N SER A 9 -6.34 -7.50 10.15
CA SER A 9 -6.99 -6.23 10.52
C SER A 9 -7.26 -5.35 9.29
N LEU A 10 -6.32 -5.28 8.35
CA LEU A 10 -6.53 -4.57 7.08
C LEU A 10 -7.63 -5.21 6.23
N ILE A 11 -7.72 -6.53 6.17
CA ILE A 11 -8.80 -7.25 5.48
C ILE A 11 -10.16 -6.89 6.09
N ILE A 12 -10.28 -6.87 7.41
CA ILE A 12 -11.50 -6.48 8.13
C ILE A 12 -11.87 -5.03 7.78
N LEU A 13 -10.91 -4.11 7.83
CA LEU A 13 -11.09 -2.72 7.50
C LEU A 13 -11.59 -2.52 6.06
N ILE A 14 -11.01 -3.24 5.10
CA ILE A 14 -11.41 -3.19 3.69
C ILE A 14 -12.81 -3.79 3.51
N ASN A 15 -13.12 -4.91 4.15
CA ASN A 15 -14.47 -5.50 4.11
C ASN A 15 -15.53 -4.53 4.64
N LEU A 16 -15.24 -3.83 5.73
CA LEU A 16 -16.11 -2.80 6.30
C LEU A 16 -16.32 -1.65 5.31
N ALA A 17 -15.26 -1.18 4.68
CA ALA A 17 -15.32 -0.11 3.67
C ALA A 17 -16.16 -0.49 2.44
N PHE A 18 -16.22 -1.79 2.09
CA PHE A 18 -17.05 -2.31 1.00
C PHE A 18 -18.43 -2.79 1.46
N HIS A 19 -18.86 -2.50 2.70
CA HIS A 19 -20.13 -2.94 3.28
C HIS A 19 -20.37 -4.46 3.21
N ILE A 20 -19.30 -5.25 3.35
CA ILE A 20 -19.36 -6.71 3.28
C ILE A 20 -19.59 -7.24 4.70
N THR A 21 -20.78 -7.82 4.93
CA THR A 21 -21.17 -8.40 6.22
C THR A 21 -20.90 -9.90 6.34
N GLN A 22 -20.63 -10.57 5.21
CA GLN A 22 -20.39 -12.01 5.23
C GLN A 22 -19.02 -12.33 5.82
N GLU A 23 -19.01 -13.01 6.95
CA GLU A 23 -17.80 -13.56 7.54
C GLU A 23 -17.37 -14.84 6.82
N ARG A 24 -16.10 -14.93 6.47
CA ARG A 24 -15.50 -16.17 5.99
C ARG A 24 -15.17 -17.10 7.15
N SER A 25 -15.10 -18.40 6.84
CA SER A 25 -14.50 -19.38 7.75
C SER A 25 -13.11 -18.90 8.20
N PHE A 26 -12.83 -19.10 9.48
CA PHE A 26 -11.54 -18.74 10.11
C PHE A 26 -10.32 -19.23 9.31
N VAL A 27 -10.41 -20.44 8.76
CA VAL A 27 -9.34 -21.06 7.96
C VAL A 27 -9.10 -20.28 6.67
N GLN A 28 -10.15 -19.95 5.92
CA GLN A 28 -10.03 -19.21 4.66
C GLN A 28 -9.49 -17.78 4.88
N SER A 29 -9.93 -17.13 5.95
CA SER A 29 -9.43 -15.81 6.34
C SER A 29 -7.93 -15.86 6.69
N THR A 30 -7.50 -16.91 7.40
CA THR A 30 -6.09 -17.09 7.79
C THR A 30 -5.21 -17.38 6.57
N ILE A 31 -5.63 -18.28 5.67
CA ILE A 31 -4.88 -18.60 4.45
C ILE A 31 -4.68 -17.34 3.58
N ARG A 32 -5.72 -16.52 3.42
CA ARG A 32 -5.61 -15.25 2.67
C ARG A 32 -4.68 -14.26 3.35
N ALA A 33 -4.79 -14.09 4.66
CA ALA A 33 -3.92 -13.19 5.40
C ALA A 33 -2.44 -13.61 5.26
N VAL A 34 -2.14 -14.91 5.34
CA VAL A 34 -0.79 -15.44 5.11
C VAL A 34 -0.34 -15.21 3.66
N GLY A 35 -1.21 -15.49 2.68
CA GLY A 35 -0.89 -15.27 1.26
C GLY A 35 -0.62 -13.79 0.94
N LEU A 36 -1.44 -12.87 1.46
CA LEU A 36 -1.22 -11.43 1.30
C LEU A 36 0.03 -10.94 2.05
N THR A 37 0.32 -11.51 3.22
CA THR A 37 1.56 -11.21 3.95
C THR A 37 2.78 -11.62 3.13
N PHE A 38 2.76 -12.82 2.56
CA PHE A 38 3.83 -13.29 1.69
C PHE A 38 4.00 -12.41 0.44
N ALA A 39 2.88 -12.06 -0.22
CA ALA A 39 2.90 -11.14 -1.35
C ALA A 39 3.48 -9.77 -0.96
N ALA A 40 3.11 -9.21 0.21
CA ALA A 40 3.66 -7.96 0.70
C ALA A 40 5.17 -8.04 0.94
N VAL A 41 5.68 -9.15 1.50
CA VAL A 41 7.12 -9.37 1.67
C VAL A 41 7.85 -9.43 0.32
N VAL A 42 7.30 -10.15 -0.65
CA VAL A 42 7.88 -10.22 -2.01
C VAL A 42 7.92 -8.83 -2.66
N VAL A 43 6.83 -8.07 -2.57
CA VAL A 43 6.78 -6.69 -3.08
C VAL A 43 7.82 -5.80 -2.39
N LEU A 44 7.98 -5.93 -1.07
CA LEU A 44 8.99 -5.18 -0.31
C LEU A 44 10.41 -5.53 -0.79
N ILE A 45 10.70 -6.80 -0.99
CA ILE A 45 12.01 -7.24 -1.50
C ILE A 45 12.26 -6.66 -2.90
N ILE A 46 11.27 -6.69 -3.80
CA ILE A 46 11.38 -6.12 -5.15
C ILE A 46 11.62 -4.60 -5.06
N ALA A 47 10.88 -3.89 -4.22
CA ALA A 47 11.02 -2.45 -4.05
C ALA A 47 12.42 -2.07 -3.52
N VAL A 48 12.88 -2.72 -2.45
CA VAL A 48 14.22 -2.49 -1.88
C VAL A 48 15.31 -2.84 -2.88
N SER A 49 15.17 -3.98 -3.56
CA SER A 49 16.14 -4.39 -4.61
C SER A 49 16.20 -3.37 -5.75
N SER A 50 15.06 -2.83 -6.17
CA SER A 50 15.01 -1.79 -7.23
C SER A 50 15.75 -0.53 -6.82
N ILE A 51 15.65 -0.12 -5.55
CA ILE A 51 16.36 1.04 -5.02
C ILE A 51 17.89 0.83 -5.04
N ALA A 52 18.35 -0.39 -4.74
CA ALA A 52 19.77 -0.72 -4.65
C ALA A 52 20.38 -1.07 -6.02
N ILE A 53 19.72 -1.89 -6.82
CA ILE A 53 20.27 -2.47 -8.07
C ILE A 53 20.39 -1.39 -9.16
N ILE A 54 19.40 -0.49 -9.29
CA ILE A 54 19.41 0.51 -10.35
C ILE A 54 20.62 1.45 -10.25
N PRO A 55 20.95 2.08 -9.09
CA PRO A 55 22.15 2.90 -8.96
C PRO A 55 23.45 2.11 -9.11
N LEU A 56 23.51 0.88 -8.58
CA LEU A 56 24.67 0.01 -8.72
C LEU A 56 24.94 -0.32 -10.19
N GLY A 57 23.92 -0.72 -10.93
CA GLY A 57 24.05 -0.96 -12.37
C GLY A 57 24.52 0.28 -13.13
N ALA A 58 23.99 1.46 -12.82
CA ALA A 58 24.42 2.71 -13.42
C ALA A 58 25.88 3.10 -13.07
N ALA A 59 26.37 2.69 -11.90
CA ALA A 59 27.74 2.97 -11.47
C ALA A 59 28.79 2.04 -12.11
N TYR A 60 28.50 0.75 -12.19
CA TYR A 60 29.48 -0.25 -12.63
C TYR A 60 29.53 -0.47 -14.14
N PHE A 61 28.45 -0.20 -14.87
CA PHE A 61 28.45 -0.35 -16.32
C PHE A 61 28.84 0.97 -17.04
N PRO A 62 29.66 0.89 -18.12
CA PRO A 62 30.11 2.05 -18.88
C PRO A 62 29.01 2.59 -19.82
N PHE A 63 27.86 2.91 -19.26
CA PHE A 63 26.76 3.52 -20.02
C PHE A 63 27.04 5.00 -20.32
N PRO A 64 26.54 5.54 -21.45
CA PRO A 64 26.52 6.98 -21.72
C PRO A 64 25.85 7.74 -20.57
N GLN A 65 26.28 8.99 -20.32
CA GLN A 65 25.79 9.79 -19.20
C GLN A 65 24.26 9.97 -19.23
N ILE A 66 23.68 10.11 -20.42
CA ILE A 66 22.21 10.20 -20.60
C ILE A 66 21.51 8.94 -20.12
N ALA A 67 22.04 7.75 -20.45
CA ALA A 67 21.47 6.48 -20.02
C ALA A 67 21.53 6.32 -18.48
N LYS A 68 22.63 6.74 -17.86
CA LYS A 68 22.74 6.75 -16.38
C LYS A 68 21.70 7.66 -15.74
N THR A 69 21.52 8.86 -16.27
CA THR A 69 20.51 9.78 -15.76
C THR A 69 19.11 9.23 -15.89
N ILE A 70 18.74 8.64 -17.05
CA ILE A 70 17.45 8.01 -17.27
C ILE A 70 17.25 6.86 -16.29
N ALA A 71 18.26 5.99 -16.10
CA ALA A 71 18.19 4.86 -15.17
C ALA A 71 17.95 5.34 -13.73
N LEU A 72 18.63 6.39 -13.29
CA LEU A 72 18.46 6.93 -11.95
C LEU A 72 17.08 7.57 -11.74
N TRP A 73 16.51 8.22 -12.75
CA TRP A 73 15.18 8.82 -12.65
C TRP A 73 14.06 7.79 -12.80
N SER A 74 14.28 6.70 -13.56
CA SER A 74 13.27 5.64 -13.77
C SER A 74 12.87 4.92 -12.48
N ARG A 75 13.70 4.94 -11.43
CA ARG A 75 13.35 4.34 -10.13
C ARG A 75 12.06 4.89 -9.52
N TRP A 76 11.79 6.20 -9.72
CA TRP A 76 10.60 6.83 -9.13
C TRP A 76 9.28 6.35 -9.76
N PRO A 77 9.12 6.36 -11.10
CA PRO A 77 7.97 5.75 -11.76
C PRO A 77 7.83 4.25 -11.45
N VAL A 78 8.94 3.51 -11.41
CA VAL A 78 8.91 2.07 -11.09
C VAL A 78 8.38 1.85 -9.67
N LEU A 79 8.88 2.56 -8.67
CA LEU A 79 8.40 2.46 -7.29
C LEU A 79 6.93 2.87 -7.17
N THR A 80 6.54 3.97 -7.83
CA THR A 80 5.12 4.40 -7.87
C THR A 80 4.23 3.31 -8.48
N GLY A 81 4.67 2.68 -9.56
CA GLY A 81 3.97 1.57 -10.20
C GLY A 81 3.83 0.35 -9.27
N ILE A 82 4.89 0.00 -8.54
CA ILE A 82 4.87 -1.09 -7.56
C ILE A 82 3.85 -0.80 -6.45
N ILE A 83 3.84 0.42 -5.90
CA ILE A 83 2.90 0.84 -4.85
C ILE A 83 1.46 0.80 -5.38
N PHE A 84 1.21 1.33 -6.59
CA PHE A 84 -0.10 1.31 -7.22
C PHE A 84 -0.61 -0.11 -7.42
N LEU A 85 0.21 -1.00 -7.97
CA LEU A 85 -0.14 -2.40 -8.18
C LEU A 85 -0.38 -3.14 -6.85
N SER A 86 0.35 -2.77 -5.80
CA SER A 86 0.15 -3.32 -4.46
C SER A 86 -1.22 -2.94 -3.89
N PHE A 87 -1.63 -1.67 -3.98
CA PHE A 87 -2.97 -1.25 -3.56
C PHE A 87 -4.06 -1.86 -4.44
N LEU A 88 -3.85 -1.92 -5.75
CA LEU A 88 -4.79 -2.54 -6.68
C LEU A 88 -4.99 -4.03 -6.36
N GLY A 89 -3.90 -4.75 -6.11
CA GLY A 89 -3.90 -6.15 -5.69
C GLY A 89 -4.59 -6.33 -4.33
N LEU A 90 -4.30 -5.46 -3.37
CA LEU A 90 -4.93 -5.48 -2.05
C LEU A 90 -6.44 -5.29 -2.16
N TYR A 91 -6.94 -4.30 -2.90
CA TYR A 91 -8.37 -4.05 -3.07
C TYR A 91 -9.09 -5.12 -3.88
N ARG A 92 -8.37 -5.90 -4.68
CA ARG A 92 -8.94 -7.03 -5.41
C ARG A 92 -9.00 -8.30 -4.59
N LEU A 93 -7.95 -8.60 -3.83
CA LEU A 93 -7.75 -9.90 -3.17
C LEU A 93 -8.22 -9.92 -1.71
N ALA A 94 -8.19 -8.76 -1.02
CA ALA A 94 -8.57 -8.69 0.38
C ALA A 94 -10.08 -8.86 0.61
N PRO A 95 -11.00 -8.21 -0.17
CA PRO A 95 -12.42 -8.24 0.10
C PRO A 95 -13.02 -9.65 -0.01
N ASN A 96 -14.02 -9.91 0.84
CA ASN A 96 -14.79 -11.16 0.83
C ASN A 96 -15.97 -11.07 -0.15
N ARG A 97 -15.69 -10.83 -1.42
CA ARG A 97 -16.69 -10.71 -2.48
C ARG A 97 -16.17 -11.32 -3.79
N ASP A 98 -17.07 -11.46 -4.76
CA ASP A 98 -16.70 -11.84 -6.11
C ASP A 98 -15.72 -10.82 -6.74
N ALA A 99 -14.86 -11.31 -7.62
CA ALA A 99 -13.82 -10.51 -8.23
C ALA A 99 -14.42 -9.37 -9.06
N VAL A 100 -14.18 -8.14 -8.62
CA VAL A 100 -14.56 -6.93 -9.36
C VAL A 100 -13.54 -6.66 -10.45
N ALA A 101 -13.99 -6.13 -11.59
CA ALA A 101 -13.11 -5.73 -12.67
C ALA A 101 -12.05 -4.73 -12.19
N LEU A 102 -10.79 -4.96 -12.54
CA LEU A 102 -9.65 -4.12 -12.13
C LEU A 102 -9.88 -2.64 -12.42
N LYS A 103 -10.48 -2.32 -13.57
CA LYS A 103 -10.78 -0.92 -13.97
C LYS A 103 -11.60 -0.17 -12.93
N LYS A 104 -12.49 -0.85 -12.21
CA LYS A 104 -13.34 -0.24 -11.17
C LYS A 104 -12.58 -0.02 -9.85
N LEU A 105 -11.45 -0.68 -9.66
CA LEU A 105 -10.61 -0.56 -8.47
C LEU A 105 -9.44 0.43 -8.67
N MET A 106 -9.14 0.78 -9.92
CA MET A 106 -8.04 1.69 -10.25
C MET A 106 -8.17 3.08 -9.61
N PRO A 107 -9.34 3.73 -9.58
CA PRO A 107 -9.44 5.09 -9.01
C PRO A 107 -9.05 5.15 -7.53
N GLY A 108 -9.54 4.22 -6.72
CA GLY A 108 -9.17 4.17 -5.30
C GLY A 108 -7.71 3.73 -5.08
N ALA A 109 -7.18 2.84 -5.94
CA ALA A 109 -5.76 2.50 -5.89
C ALA A 109 -4.87 3.70 -6.25
N ALA A 110 -5.26 4.49 -7.25
CA ALA A 110 -4.56 5.72 -7.62
C ALA A 110 -4.61 6.77 -6.48
N LEU A 111 -5.79 6.99 -5.91
CA LEU A 111 -5.96 7.88 -4.76
C LEU A 111 -5.07 7.45 -3.58
N ALA A 112 -5.12 6.18 -3.20
CA ALA A 112 -4.30 5.65 -2.13
C ALA A 112 -2.80 5.80 -2.42
N THR A 113 -2.37 5.57 -3.66
CA THR A 113 -0.98 5.73 -4.08
C THR A 113 -0.51 7.18 -3.91
N VAL A 114 -1.29 8.14 -4.41
CA VAL A 114 -0.96 9.57 -4.30
C VAL A 114 -0.89 9.99 -2.84
N LEU A 115 -1.90 9.65 -2.04
CA LEU A 115 -1.93 9.99 -0.61
C LEU A 115 -0.77 9.36 0.16
N TRP A 116 -0.41 8.11 -0.16
CA TRP A 116 0.69 7.41 0.49
C TRP A 116 2.06 8.01 0.14
N ILE A 117 2.26 8.44 -1.11
CA ILE A 117 3.47 9.15 -1.52
C ILE A 117 3.58 10.49 -0.79
N ILE A 118 2.49 11.26 -0.74
CA ILE A 118 2.44 12.53 0.01
C ILE A 118 2.76 12.29 1.49
N LEU A 119 2.11 11.32 2.12
CA LEU A 119 2.39 10.93 3.51
C LEU A 119 3.87 10.59 3.70
N SER A 120 4.47 9.79 2.82
CA SER A 120 5.85 9.36 2.93
C SER A 120 6.83 10.53 2.78
N ILE A 121 6.54 11.50 1.90
CA ILE A 121 7.33 12.74 1.77
C ILE A 121 7.23 13.58 3.04
N LEU A 122 6.02 13.84 3.54
CA LEU A 122 5.80 14.60 4.76
C LEU A 122 6.48 13.94 5.97
N PHE A 123 6.41 12.61 6.02
CA PHE A 123 7.03 11.83 7.06
C PHE A 123 8.56 11.87 6.99
N SER A 124 9.13 11.84 5.78
CA SER A 124 10.57 12.02 5.57
C SER A 124 11.06 13.39 6.07
N ILE A 125 10.31 14.44 5.76
CA ILE A 125 10.61 15.80 6.24
C ILE A 125 10.50 15.85 7.78
N TYR A 126 9.46 15.25 8.34
CA TYR A 126 9.29 15.19 9.79
C TYR A 126 10.46 14.50 10.48
N VAL A 127 10.86 13.32 10.00
CA VAL A 127 11.98 12.56 10.58
C VAL A 127 13.30 13.32 10.48
N GLN A 128 13.56 14.00 9.38
CA GLN A 128 14.78 14.79 9.20
C GLN A 128 14.88 15.95 10.22
N ASN A 129 13.76 16.57 10.55
CA ASN A 129 13.71 17.65 11.54
C ASN A 129 13.66 17.14 13.00
N PHE A 130 13.38 15.85 13.20
CA PHE A 130 13.26 15.23 14.52
C PHE A 130 14.61 14.77 15.10
N ASN A 131 15.71 15.08 14.42
CA ASN A 131 17.06 14.60 14.74
C ASN A 131 17.54 15.00 16.14
N ASN A 132 17.07 16.13 16.68
CA ASN A 132 17.42 16.61 18.01
C ASN A 132 16.75 15.79 19.13
N TYR A 133 15.54 15.22 18.89
CA TYR A 133 14.85 14.38 19.87
C TYR A 133 15.37 12.93 19.90
N SER A 134 15.94 12.45 18.79
CA SER A 134 16.51 11.10 18.74
C SER A 134 17.78 10.97 19.60
N ALA A 135 18.46 12.08 19.89
CA ALA A 135 19.61 12.09 20.80
C ALA A 135 19.22 11.80 22.26
N GLU A 136 18.01 12.20 22.68
CA GLU A 136 17.56 12.02 24.08
C GLU A 136 16.77 10.71 24.27
N PHE A 137 15.95 10.31 23.29
CA PHE A 137 15.02 9.16 23.40
C PHE A 137 15.40 7.96 22.53
N GLY A 138 16.40 8.03 21.67
CA GLY A 138 16.98 6.92 20.90
C GLY A 138 15.94 6.02 20.21
N ALA A 139 16.01 4.72 20.48
CA ALA A 139 15.16 3.71 19.84
C ALA A 139 13.66 3.87 20.10
N LEU A 140 13.26 4.51 21.20
CA LEU A 140 11.86 4.74 21.54
C LEU A 140 11.20 5.71 20.56
N SER A 141 11.90 6.80 20.20
CA SER A 141 11.40 7.77 19.23
C SER A 141 11.21 7.13 17.84
N ALA A 142 12.14 6.28 17.42
CA ALA A 142 12.03 5.55 16.15
C ALA A 142 10.81 4.61 16.12
N ALA A 143 10.53 3.92 17.24
CA ALA A 143 9.36 3.05 17.34
C ALA A 143 8.05 3.82 17.21
N VAL A 144 7.91 4.96 17.91
CA VAL A 144 6.73 5.83 17.85
C VAL A 144 6.53 6.35 16.41
N VAL A 145 7.61 6.80 15.78
CA VAL A 145 7.61 7.31 14.42
C VAL A 145 7.10 6.24 13.44
N ILE A 146 7.61 5.01 13.50
CA ILE A 146 7.17 3.91 12.64
C ILE A 146 5.70 3.57 12.92
N MET A 147 5.25 3.55 14.18
CA MET A 147 3.85 3.28 14.52
C MET A 147 2.90 4.32 13.92
N LEU A 148 3.25 5.60 13.99
CA LEU A 148 2.47 6.68 13.36
C LEU A 148 2.40 6.51 11.83
N TRP A 149 3.52 6.21 11.19
CA TRP A 149 3.55 5.98 9.76
C TRP A 149 2.69 4.78 9.33
N LEU A 150 2.73 3.68 10.07
CA LEU A 150 1.87 2.51 9.84
C LEU A 150 0.39 2.84 10.06
N TYR A 151 0.07 3.62 11.10
CA TYR A 151 -1.28 4.05 11.39
C TYR A 151 -1.89 4.86 10.24
N TYR A 152 -1.19 5.91 9.79
CA TYR A 152 -1.66 6.71 8.65
C TYR A 152 -1.68 5.94 7.34
N SER A 153 -0.76 4.99 7.15
CA SER A 153 -0.78 4.09 5.99
C SER A 153 -2.04 3.23 5.97
N ALA A 154 -2.45 2.67 7.12
CA ALA A 154 -3.69 1.92 7.25
C ALA A 154 -4.93 2.80 6.97
N PHE A 155 -4.92 4.05 7.44
CA PHE A 155 -5.99 5.01 7.18
C PHE A 155 -6.12 5.34 5.68
N ILE A 156 -5.01 5.52 4.97
CA ILE A 156 -5.00 5.72 3.51
C ILE A 156 -5.55 4.51 2.76
N VAL A 157 -5.22 3.29 3.20
CA VAL A 157 -5.80 2.06 2.65
C VAL A 157 -7.32 2.07 2.79
N ALA A 158 -7.84 2.49 3.97
CA ALA A 158 -9.28 2.61 4.19
C ALA A 158 -9.93 3.63 3.26
N LEU A 159 -9.34 4.82 3.13
CA LEU A 159 -9.85 5.87 2.24
C LEU A 159 -9.93 5.41 0.79
N GLY A 160 -8.90 4.77 0.27
CA GLY A 160 -8.93 4.23 -1.09
C GLY A 160 -9.97 3.12 -1.29
N ALA A 161 -10.21 2.27 -0.26
CA ALA A 161 -11.24 1.25 -0.28
C ALA A 161 -12.66 1.88 -0.29
N ILE A 162 -12.91 2.89 0.55
CA ILE A 162 -14.18 3.63 0.61
C ILE A 162 -14.44 4.31 -0.75
N PHE A 163 -13.43 4.97 -1.32
CA PHE A 163 -13.56 5.61 -2.62
C PHE A 163 -13.93 4.63 -3.73
N ASN A 164 -13.33 3.44 -3.72
CA ASN A 164 -13.68 2.36 -4.65
C ASN A 164 -15.09 1.84 -4.41
N SER A 165 -15.54 1.71 -3.17
CA SER A 165 -16.88 1.26 -2.82
C SER A 165 -17.93 2.20 -3.40
N GLU A 166 -17.80 3.49 -3.13
CA GLU A 166 -18.68 4.54 -3.64
C GLU A 166 -18.72 4.58 -5.18
N THR A 167 -17.55 4.47 -5.82
CA THR A 167 -17.46 4.47 -7.28
C THR A 167 -18.15 3.26 -7.91
N ILE A 168 -18.12 2.10 -7.24
CA ILE A 168 -18.74 0.87 -7.70
C ILE A 168 -20.26 0.93 -7.49
N ASP A 169 -20.72 1.45 -6.35
CA ASP A 169 -22.14 1.53 -6.01
C ASP A 169 -22.86 2.60 -6.84
N ASN A 170 -22.23 3.73 -7.10
CA ASN A 170 -22.76 4.76 -8.00
C ASN A 170 -22.84 4.27 -9.47
N ALA A 171 -22.06 3.25 -9.87
CA ALA A 171 -22.13 2.64 -11.19
C ALA A 171 -23.27 1.62 -11.35
N LYS A 172 -23.97 1.25 -10.26
CA LYS A 172 -25.19 0.45 -10.33
C LYS A 172 -26.37 1.38 -10.53
N PRO A 173 -27.18 1.25 -11.60
CA PRO A 173 -28.41 2.02 -11.72
C PRO A 173 -29.27 1.71 -10.48
N TYR A 174 -29.92 2.74 -9.92
CA TYR A 174 -30.79 2.66 -8.75
C TYR A 174 -31.81 1.53 -8.92
N ALA A 175 -31.43 0.31 -8.58
CA ALA A 175 -32.41 -0.74 -8.33
C ALA A 175 -33.02 -0.39 -6.97
N PHE A 176 -34.27 0.07 -7.00
CA PHE A 176 -35.07 0.36 -5.82
C PHE A 176 -34.84 -0.75 -4.78
N ARG A 177 -34.22 -0.40 -3.65
CA ARG A 177 -34.30 -1.22 -2.45
C ARG A 177 -35.74 -1.09 -1.97
N VAL A 178 -36.59 -2.02 -2.36
CA VAL A 178 -37.84 -2.29 -1.69
C VAL A 178 -37.46 -2.97 -0.37
N TYR A 179 -37.77 -2.30 0.75
CA TYR A 179 -37.65 -2.85 2.09
C TYR A 179 -38.67 -3.94 2.31
#